data_216b3678a349eb37f43508d187246ca3
#
_entry.id   216b3678a349eb37f43508d187246ca3
#
_cell.length_a   1.000
_cell.length_b   1.000
_cell.length_c   1.000
_cell.angle_alpha   90.00
_cell.angle_beta   90.00
_cell.angle_gamma   90.00
#
_symmetry.space_group_name_H-M   'P 1'
#
loop_
_entity.id
_entity.type
_entity.pdbx_description
1 polymer ?
#
loop_
_entity_poly.entity_id
_entity_poly.type
_entity_poly.pdbx_seq_one_letter_code
_entity_poly.pdbx_strand_id
1 'polypeptide(L)'
;MSEIQDPEKKPEKKNDRDFISEKIVRPAPSKKQIATKMATAACAGVIFGVVSAVCFALTRPILEQLSEGNRPTASAISIPKDEVESSVEAQETESAAETETEPVEEMVQTALEHYRYTVDDLSSLLNSLRARAQTADKSVVVVHSVQQNTDWFDNPVETTGLYAGVIIAKTSQELLVLTPEAAVEQADSIKVTFENGKNVNGHMKQKDAISRMAIVSISTGDVDSSQLRDLEPMALGNSYQVRQGDLLAAVGSPAGVVHSLDYGFVSYVVKSSPMVDQHCRMLYSDILANAECGTFLINTDGELVGWAQVPADNSGTESQVTEIFGISDYKGILEKLSNGQAIPCIGIVGQEVTDVQVANGLPEGVYVVNAVTEKPAYNAGIQNGDIFTHINGNPVRSMKEYQAALDKMTCGQIIHVTVARNGRDTYTELEFDVTVGSR
;
A
#
# COMPACT_ATOMS: atom_id res chain seq x y z
N MET A 1 -16.77 -47.46 62.84
CA MET A 1 -18.10 -47.12 63.37
C MET A 1 -18.72 -46.23 62.32
N SER A 2 -19.74 -46.54 61.65
CA SER A 2 -20.72 -47.61 61.41
C SER A 2 -21.21 -47.43 59.96
N GLU A 3 -21.07 -48.40 59.16
CA GLU A 3 -22.06 -49.27 58.52
C GLU A 3 -23.51 -48.79 58.62
N ILE A 4 -24.19 -48.70 57.45
CA ILE A 4 -25.60 -49.02 57.18
C ILE A 4 -25.68 -49.15 55.63
N GLN A 5 -25.62 -50.29 55.04
CA GLN A 5 -26.64 -51.33 54.67
C GLN A 5 -27.72 -50.82 53.70
N ASP A 6 -27.66 -51.44 52.54
CA ASP A 6 -28.56 -51.54 51.35
C ASP A 6 -29.81 -52.31 51.70
N PRO A 7 -30.98 -52.08 51.18
CA PRO A 7 -32.04 -53.10 51.07
C PRO A 7 -32.49 -53.40 49.61
N GLU A 8 -32.27 -54.68 49.32
CA GLU A 8 -33.11 -55.64 48.61
C GLU A 8 -34.04 -55.21 47.44
N LYS A 9 -33.73 -55.87 46.34
CA LYS A 9 -34.60 -56.16 45.19
C LYS A 9 -35.71 -57.15 45.55
N LYS A 10 -36.94 -56.86 45.13
CA LYS A 10 -38.02 -57.84 44.94
C LYS A 10 -38.29 -58.11 43.44
N PRO A 11 -38.58 -59.33 43.01
CA PRO A 11 -38.75 -59.71 41.63
C PRO A 11 -40.22 -59.50 41.16
N GLU A 12 -40.37 -58.90 40.01
CA GLU A 12 -41.66 -58.83 39.35
C GLU A 12 -41.82 -60.00 38.32
N LYS A 13 -43.03 -60.57 38.38
CA LYS A 13 -43.49 -61.73 37.65
C LYS A 13 -43.59 -61.52 36.16
N LYS A 14 -43.01 -62.45 35.35
CA LYS A 14 -43.36 -62.69 33.96
C LYS A 14 -44.82 -62.98 33.80
N ASN A 15 -45.49 -62.21 32.93
CA ASN A 15 -46.75 -62.61 32.30
C ASN A 15 -46.45 -62.89 30.81
N ASP A 16 -46.37 -64.20 30.53
CA ASP A 16 -46.38 -64.71 29.16
C ASP A 16 -47.79 -64.47 28.57
N ARG A 17 -47.84 -63.62 27.57
CA ARG A 17 -48.92 -63.69 26.56
C ARG A 17 -48.24 -63.67 25.21
N ASP A 18 -48.07 -64.84 24.62
CA ASP A 18 -47.71 -65.04 23.22
C ASP A 18 -48.82 -64.43 22.29
N PHE A 19 -48.47 -63.32 21.71
CA PHE A 19 -49.14 -62.83 20.52
C PHE A 19 -48.37 -63.31 19.30
N ILE A 20 -48.99 -64.17 18.51
CA ILE A 20 -48.51 -64.61 17.21
C ILE A 20 -48.44 -63.37 16.32
N SER A 21 -47.27 -62.93 16.03
CA SER A 21 -46.98 -61.88 15.03
C SER A 21 -46.72 -62.57 13.68
N GLU A 22 -47.74 -62.54 12.78
CA GLU A 22 -47.50 -62.91 11.38
C GLU A 22 -46.49 -62.00 10.73
N LYS A 23 -45.31 -62.51 10.49
CA LYS A 23 -44.23 -61.83 9.76
C LYS A 23 -44.48 -62.07 8.27
N ILE A 24 -45.11 -61.13 7.56
CA ILE A 24 -45.20 -61.14 6.09
C ILE A 24 -43.84 -61.14 5.49
N VAL A 25 -43.30 -62.29 5.14
CA VAL A 25 -41.99 -62.41 4.43
C VAL A 25 -42.30 -62.16 2.93
N ARG A 26 -41.95 -60.97 2.47
CA ARG A 26 -41.98 -60.70 1.01
C ARG A 26 -40.94 -61.60 0.34
N PRO A 27 -41.22 -62.31 -0.72
CA PRO A 27 -40.26 -63.12 -1.43
C PRO A 27 -39.15 -62.26 -1.97
N ALA A 28 -37.91 -62.74 -1.88
CA ALA A 28 -36.75 -62.04 -2.36
C ALA A 28 -36.92 -61.77 -3.88
N PRO A 29 -36.57 -60.52 -4.34
CA PRO A 29 -36.78 -60.15 -5.73
C PRO A 29 -35.90 -61.05 -6.64
N SER A 30 -36.50 -61.53 -7.73
CA SER A 30 -35.77 -62.39 -8.68
C SER A 30 -34.60 -61.63 -9.33
N LYS A 31 -33.53 -62.33 -9.72
CA LYS A 31 -32.37 -61.71 -10.37
C LYS A 31 -32.73 -60.84 -11.59
N LYS A 32 -33.85 -61.20 -12.32
CA LYS A 32 -34.39 -60.39 -13.42
C LYS A 32 -35.00 -59.05 -12.93
N GLN A 33 -35.69 -59.05 -11.81
CA GLN A 33 -36.29 -57.83 -11.24
C GLN A 33 -35.21 -56.88 -10.65
N ILE A 34 -34.13 -57.42 -10.14
CA ILE A 34 -32.98 -56.61 -9.67
C ILE A 34 -32.29 -55.98 -10.87
N ALA A 35 -32.01 -56.77 -11.94
CA ALA A 35 -31.37 -56.24 -13.14
C ALA A 35 -32.22 -55.18 -13.85
N THR A 36 -33.55 -55.35 -13.94
CA THR A 36 -34.43 -54.29 -14.50
C THR A 36 -34.46 -53.03 -13.65
N LYS A 37 -34.51 -53.15 -12.33
CA LYS A 37 -34.45 -51.97 -11.43
C LYS A 37 -33.09 -51.26 -11.50
N MET A 38 -31.99 -51.97 -11.62
CA MET A 38 -30.66 -51.39 -11.84
C MET A 38 -30.58 -50.71 -13.21
N ALA A 39 -31.08 -51.31 -14.25
CA ALA A 39 -31.11 -50.71 -15.59
C ALA A 39 -31.97 -49.44 -15.63
N THR A 40 -33.15 -49.44 -15.01
CA THR A 40 -34.01 -48.24 -14.93
C THR A 40 -33.37 -47.13 -14.08
N ALA A 41 -32.70 -47.48 -12.98
CA ALA A 41 -31.97 -46.50 -12.17
C ALA A 41 -30.76 -45.89 -12.94
N ALA A 42 -30.03 -46.72 -13.70
CA ALA A 42 -28.92 -46.22 -14.53
C ALA A 42 -29.42 -45.30 -15.66
N CYS A 43 -30.52 -45.67 -16.36
CA CYS A 43 -31.13 -44.81 -17.38
C CYS A 43 -31.64 -43.49 -16.78
N ALA A 44 -32.30 -43.53 -15.61
CA ALA A 44 -32.76 -42.34 -14.94
C ALA A 44 -31.57 -41.44 -14.54
N GLY A 45 -30.46 -42.01 -14.07
CA GLY A 45 -29.22 -41.29 -13.75
C GLY A 45 -28.59 -40.60 -14.96
N VAL A 46 -28.55 -41.26 -16.10
CA VAL A 46 -28.04 -40.68 -17.36
C VAL A 46 -28.95 -39.55 -17.84
N ILE A 47 -30.27 -39.73 -17.81
CA ILE A 47 -31.23 -38.68 -18.19
C ILE A 47 -31.09 -37.45 -17.26
N PHE A 48 -31.00 -37.68 -15.94
CA PHE A 48 -30.82 -36.61 -14.99
C PHE A 48 -29.47 -35.88 -15.19
N GLY A 49 -28.38 -36.61 -15.45
CA GLY A 49 -27.07 -36.04 -15.75
C GLY A 49 -27.08 -35.18 -17.01
N VAL A 50 -27.73 -35.65 -18.10
CA VAL A 50 -27.84 -34.89 -19.34
C VAL A 50 -28.71 -33.63 -19.16
N VAL A 51 -29.84 -33.74 -18.49
CA VAL A 51 -30.73 -32.60 -18.20
C VAL A 51 -30.00 -31.58 -17.33
N SER A 52 -29.31 -32.02 -16.28
CA SER A 52 -28.52 -31.11 -15.41
C SER A 52 -27.39 -30.41 -16.18
N ALA A 53 -26.66 -31.12 -17.05
CA ALA A 53 -25.61 -30.54 -17.88
C ALA A 53 -26.17 -29.50 -18.88
N VAL A 54 -27.31 -29.78 -19.51
CA VAL A 54 -27.99 -28.85 -20.43
C VAL A 54 -28.50 -27.61 -19.66
N CYS A 55 -29.16 -27.83 -18.51
CA CYS A 55 -29.58 -26.72 -17.68
C CYS A 55 -28.40 -25.84 -17.21
N PHE A 56 -27.31 -26.47 -16.80
CA PHE A 56 -26.10 -25.74 -16.39
C PHE A 56 -25.47 -24.96 -17.56
N ALA A 57 -25.40 -25.58 -18.74
CA ALA A 57 -24.87 -24.93 -19.94
C ALA A 57 -25.74 -23.75 -20.42
N LEU A 58 -27.07 -23.83 -20.26
CA LEU A 58 -28.02 -22.76 -20.63
C LEU A 58 -28.07 -21.63 -19.57
N THR A 59 -27.91 -21.97 -18.30
CA THR A 59 -27.98 -20.98 -17.21
C THR A 59 -26.65 -20.25 -16.97
N ARG A 60 -25.52 -20.89 -17.30
CA ARG A 60 -24.20 -20.31 -17.10
C ARG A 60 -24.01 -18.94 -17.78
N PRO A 61 -24.31 -18.72 -19.07
CA PRO A 61 -24.17 -17.42 -19.69
C PRO A 61 -25.13 -16.37 -19.11
N ILE A 62 -26.30 -16.76 -18.62
CA ILE A 62 -27.26 -15.86 -17.98
C ILE A 62 -26.77 -15.47 -16.58
N LEU A 63 -26.20 -16.40 -15.83
CA LEU A 63 -25.58 -16.13 -14.53
C LEU A 63 -24.30 -15.27 -14.68
N GLU A 64 -23.48 -15.52 -15.69
CA GLU A 64 -22.32 -14.70 -16.01
C GLU A 64 -22.74 -13.27 -16.38
N GLN A 65 -23.75 -13.08 -17.23
CA GLN A 65 -24.31 -11.76 -17.54
C GLN A 65 -24.96 -11.06 -16.34
N LEU A 66 -25.63 -11.79 -15.45
CA LEU A 66 -26.18 -11.23 -14.22
C LEU A 66 -25.11 -10.93 -13.17
N SER A 67 -24.01 -11.67 -13.15
CA SER A 67 -22.88 -11.42 -12.26
C SER A 67 -21.95 -10.30 -12.78
N GLU A 68 -21.82 -10.14 -14.09
CA GLU A 68 -21.07 -9.02 -14.70
C GLU A 68 -21.89 -7.72 -14.73
N GLY A 69 -23.23 -7.80 -14.84
CA GLY A 69 -24.09 -6.61 -14.90
C GLY A 69 -24.32 -5.90 -13.57
N ASN A 70 -23.90 -6.46 -12.44
CA ASN A 70 -24.17 -5.88 -11.11
C ASN A 70 -22.99 -5.88 -10.14
N ARG A 71 -21.77 -6.03 -10.64
CA ARG A 71 -20.59 -5.56 -9.90
C ARG A 71 -20.40 -4.10 -10.29
N PRO A 72 -20.68 -3.14 -9.40
CA PRO A 72 -20.21 -1.79 -9.63
C PRO A 72 -18.69 -1.92 -9.77
N THR A 73 -18.18 -1.66 -10.97
CA THR A 73 -16.74 -1.55 -11.21
C THR A 73 -16.23 -0.55 -10.21
N ALA A 74 -15.41 -1.00 -9.26
CA ALA A 74 -14.74 -0.10 -8.36
C ALA A 74 -14.04 0.94 -9.25
N SER A 75 -14.37 2.20 -9.06
CA SER A 75 -13.76 3.29 -9.83
C SER A 75 -12.26 3.22 -9.57
N ALA A 76 -11.49 2.90 -10.61
CA ALA A 76 -10.04 2.87 -10.49
C ALA A 76 -9.55 4.25 -10.08
N ILE A 77 -8.67 4.27 -9.08
CA ILE A 77 -8.06 5.50 -8.59
C ILE A 77 -6.89 5.82 -9.51
N SER A 78 -6.83 7.06 -10.00
CA SER A 78 -5.70 7.61 -10.73
C SER A 78 -5.07 8.72 -9.91
N ILE A 79 -3.75 8.63 -9.69
CA ILE A 79 -2.96 9.62 -8.98
C ILE A 79 -2.04 10.31 -9.99
N PRO A 80 -2.24 11.62 -10.27
CA PRO A 80 -1.39 12.36 -11.19
C PRO A 80 0.07 12.33 -10.74
N LYS A 81 0.97 11.99 -11.68
CA LYS A 81 2.42 12.02 -11.42
C LYS A 81 2.94 13.44 -11.58
N ASP A 82 3.86 13.83 -10.71
CA ASP A 82 4.55 15.12 -10.83
C ASP A 82 5.68 15.03 -11.86
N GLU A 83 5.96 16.15 -12.51
CA GLU A 83 7.13 16.27 -13.39
C GLU A 83 8.26 16.97 -12.62
N VAL A 84 9.48 16.47 -12.78
CA VAL A 84 10.68 17.16 -12.29
C VAL A 84 10.87 18.39 -13.18
N GLU A 85 10.70 19.59 -12.63
CA GLU A 85 11.06 20.82 -13.36
C GLU A 85 12.54 20.73 -13.71
N SER A 86 12.84 20.51 -14.99
CA SER A 86 14.15 20.76 -15.55
C SER A 86 14.41 22.26 -15.34
N SER A 87 15.48 22.59 -14.64
CA SER A 87 15.91 23.97 -14.39
C SER A 87 16.06 24.72 -15.73
N VAL A 88 14.98 25.28 -16.20
CA VAL A 88 15.02 26.38 -17.16
C VAL A 88 15.31 27.59 -16.33
N GLU A 89 16.51 28.16 -16.46
CA GLU A 89 16.85 29.46 -15.96
C GLU A 89 15.70 30.41 -16.34
N ALA A 90 15.06 30.98 -15.33
CA ALA A 90 14.06 32.01 -15.54
C ALA A 90 14.73 33.17 -16.26
N GLN A 91 14.54 33.30 -17.56
CA GLN A 91 14.71 34.56 -18.24
C GLN A 91 13.61 35.49 -17.72
N GLU A 92 14.04 36.44 -16.90
CA GLU A 92 13.23 37.60 -16.58
C GLU A 92 12.85 38.29 -17.90
N THR A 93 11.61 38.09 -18.29
CA THR A 93 11.02 38.87 -19.38
C THR A 93 10.52 40.17 -18.73
N GLU A 94 11.38 41.20 -18.76
CA GLU A 94 10.93 42.58 -18.60
C GLU A 94 9.87 42.85 -19.65
N SER A 95 8.62 42.85 -19.28
CA SER A 95 7.54 43.46 -20.02
C SER A 95 7.27 44.83 -19.45
N ALA A 96 7.92 45.83 -19.99
CA ALA A 96 7.54 47.20 -19.79
C ALA A 96 6.17 47.44 -20.44
N ALA A 97 5.16 47.66 -19.65
CA ALA A 97 3.93 48.37 -20.04
C ALA A 97 3.78 49.52 -19.06
N GLU A 98 4.26 50.67 -19.48
CA GLU A 98 3.95 51.94 -18.84
C GLU A 98 2.45 52.17 -18.89
N THR A 99 1.81 52.20 -17.74
CA THR A 99 0.53 52.89 -17.56
C THR A 99 0.67 53.75 -16.33
N GLU A 100 0.74 55.06 -16.59
CA GLU A 100 0.74 56.12 -15.57
C GLU A 100 -0.49 55.96 -14.68
N THR A 101 -0.28 55.55 -13.43
CA THR A 101 -1.22 55.74 -12.32
C THR A 101 -0.38 55.90 -11.06
N GLU A 102 0.17 57.08 -10.89
CA GLU A 102 0.65 57.55 -9.58
C GLU A 102 -0.58 58.03 -8.78
N PRO A 103 -0.68 57.82 -7.47
CA PRO A 103 0.24 57.78 -6.34
C PRO A 103 -0.03 56.66 -5.33
N VAL A 104 -0.83 55.63 -5.66
CA VAL A 104 -1.23 54.61 -4.70
C VAL A 104 -0.06 53.60 -4.48
N GLU A 105 0.69 53.33 -5.52
CA GLU A 105 1.86 52.39 -5.45
C GLU A 105 2.98 52.94 -4.58
N GLU A 106 3.27 54.24 -4.68
CA GLU A 106 4.33 54.89 -3.88
C GLU A 106 3.94 54.95 -2.39
N MET A 107 2.65 55.16 -2.08
CA MET A 107 2.14 55.09 -0.70
C MET A 107 2.16 53.67 -0.14
N VAL A 108 1.83 52.66 -0.97
CA VAL A 108 1.87 51.24 -0.57
C VAL A 108 3.31 50.80 -0.38
N GLN A 109 4.23 51.19 -1.26
CA GLN A 109 5.63 50.85 -1.16
C GLN A 109 6.29 51.49 0.07
N THR A 110 5.99 52.78 0.35
CA THR A 110 6.45 53.48 1.55
C THR A 110 5.85 52.87 2.83
N ALA A 111 4.58 52.44 2.81
CA ALA A 111 3.96 51.76 3.94
C ALA A 111 4.58 50.37 4.18
N LEU A 112 4.93 49.61 3.13
CA LEU A 112 5.62 48.33 3.22
C LEU A 112 7.08 48.47 3.73
N GLU A 113 7.82 49.48 3.29
CA GLU A 113 9.17 49.76 3.74
C GLU A 113 9.26 50.15 5.23
N HIS A 114 8.19 50.72 5.77
CA HIS A 114 8.07 51.11 7.19
C HIS A 114 7.31 50.14 8.05
N TYR A 115 6.76 49.05 7.46
CA TYR A 115 6.06 48.03 8.22
C TYR A 115 7.04 47.28 9.14
N ARG A 116 6.78 47.33 10.43
CA ARG A 116 7.57 46.55 11.42
C ARG A 116 6.76 45.37 11.87
N TYR A 117 7.25 44.20 11.57
CA TYR A 117 6.66 42.97 12.08
C TYR A 117 6.58 42.99 13.60
N THR A 118 5.42 42.63 14.12
CA THR A 118 5.12 42.58 15.55
C THR A 118 4.98 41.11 16.00
N VAL A 119 4.91 40.88 17.31
CA VAL A 119 4.58 39.58 17.87
C VAL A 119 3.18 39.09 17.44
N ASP A 120 2.28 40.04 17.20
CA ASP A 120 0.92 39.72 16.73
C ASP A 120 0.91 39.19 15.29
N ASP A 121 1.78 39.70 14.42
CA ASP A 121 1.96 39.18 13.06
C ASP A 121 2.50 37.74 13.09
N LEU A 122 3.52 37.49 13.94
CA LEU A 122 4.03 36.14 14.16
C LEU A 122 2.94 35.21 14.71
N SER A 123 2.17 35.68 15.68
CA SER A 123 1.06 34.90 16.25
C SER A 123 -0.02 34.58 15.21
N SER A 124 -0.32 35.53 14.31
CA SER A 124 -1.26 35.33 13.21
C SER A 124 -0.76 34.30 12.22
N LEU A 125 0.55 34.33 11.86
CA LEU A 125 1.18 33.34 11.00
C LEU A 125 1.13 31.93 11.62
N LEU A 126 1.52 31.81 12.89
CA LEU A 126 1.48 30.53 13.62
C LEU A 126 0.06 29.99 13.76
N ASN A 127 -0.93 30.86 13.97
CA ASN A 127 -2.33 30.44 13.99
C ASN A 127 -2.81 29.93 12.61
N SER A 128 -2.36 30.56 11.53
CA SER A 128 -2.66 30.10 10.17
C SER A 128 -2.06 28.74 9.89
N LEU A 129 -0.81 28.51 10.26
CA LEU A 129 -0.14 27.20 10.15
C LEU A 129 -0.86 26.13 10.99
N ARG A 130 -1.23 26.48 12.24
CA ARG A 130 -1.99 25.57 13.11
C ARG A 130 -3.34 25.21 12.48
N ALA A 131 -4.06 26.16 11.91
CA ALA A 131 -5.34 25.91 11.25
C ALA A 131 -5.19 24.97 10.03
N ARG A 132 -4.11 25.12 9.24
CA ARG A 132 -3.79 24.20 8.14
C ARG A 132 -3.53 22.81 8.62
N ALA A 133 -2.66 22.66 9.63
CA ALA A 133 -2.32 21.36 10.20
C ALA A 133 -3.54 20.68 10.84
N GLN A 134 -4.39 21.42 11.55
CA GLN A 134 -5.66 20.89 12.08
C GLN A 134 -6.64 20.48 10.99
N THR A 135 -6.65 21.16 9.85
CA THR A 135 -7.47 20.73 8.70
C THR A 135 -6.93 19.43 8.11
N ALA A 136 -5.62 19.29 7.97
CA ALA A 136 -4.99 18.06 7.51
C ALA A 136 -5.20 16.90 8.50
N ASP A 137 -5.16 17.17 9.81
CA ASP A 137 -5.37 16.16 10.85
C ASP A 137 -6.77 15.53 10.83
N LYS A 138 -7.79 16.20 10.26
CA LYS A 138 -9.12 15.61 10.04
C LYS A 138 -9.10 14.41 9.08
N SER A 139 -8.09 14.34 8.21
CA SER A 139 -7.87 13.19 7.33
C SER A 139 -7.06 12.08 8.01
N VAL A 140 -6.53 12.33 9.22
CA VAL A 140 -5.80 11.34 10.02
C VAL A 140 -6.79 10.43 10.74
N VAL A 141 -6.46 9.16 10.80
CA VAL A 141 -7.24 8.12 11.50
C VAL A 141 -6.31 7.25 12.34
N VAL A 142 -6.85 6.63 13.40
CA VAL A 142 -6.12 5.64 14.18
C VAL A 142 -6.34 4.26 13.57
N VAL A 143 -5.26 3.60 13.15
CA VAL A 143 -5.28 2.22 12.65
C VAL A 143 -4.88 1.29 13.80
N HIS A 144 -5.79 0.42 14.19
CA HIS A 144 -5.59 -0.60 15.20
C HIS A 144 -5.18 -1.91 14.54
N SER A 145 -3.95 -2.35 14.78
CA SER A 145 -3.44 -3.67 14.42
C SER A 145 -3.79 -4.65 15.53
N VAL A 146 -4.79 -5.47 15.33
CA VAL A 146 -5.27 -6.41 16.34
C VAL A 146 -4.65 -7.77 16.09
N GLN A 147 -3.93 -8.30 17.06
CA GLN A 147 -3.31 -9.63 17.04
C GLN A 147 -3.91 -10.49 18.14
N GLN A 148 -4.30 -11.70 17.77
CA GLN A 148 -4.79 -12.72 18.71
C GLN A 148 -3.64 -13.67 19.04
N ASN A 149 -3.11 -13.53 20.25
CA ASN A 149 -2.06 -14.38 20.77
C ASN A 149 -2.60 -15.31 21.86
N THR A 150 -1.85 -16.31 22.25
CA THR A 150 -2.10 -17.11 23.44
C THR A 150 -1.01 -16.82 24.48
N ASP A 151 -1.41 -16.70 25.75
CA ASP A 151 -0.47 -16.59 26.84
C ASP A 151 0.22 -17.94 27.13
N TRP A 152 1.12 -17.96 28.11
CA TRP A 152 1.82 -19.17 28.53
C TRP A 152 0.88 -20.30 29.04
N PHE A 153 -0.38 -19.99 29.30
CA PHE A 153 -1.40 -20.91 29.79
C PHE A 153 -2.46 -21.24 28.74
N ASP A 154 -2.17 -21.00 27.45
CA ASP A 154 -3.09 -21.18 26.32
C ASP A 154 -4.39 -20.33 26.41
N ASN A 155 -4.40 -19.24 27.21
CA ASN A 155 -5.52 -18.32 27.18
C ASN A 155 -5.37 -17.34 26.00
N PRO A 156 -6.46 -17.00 25.29
CA PRO A 156 -6.41 -16.01 24.23
C PRO A 156 -6.14 -14.61 24.82
N VAL A 157 -5.12 -13.94 24.29
CA VAL A 157 -4.73 -12.56 24.61
C VAL A 157 -4.79 -11.73 23.34
N GLU A 158 -5.56 -10.64 23.38
CA GLU A 158 -5.61 -9.65 22.28
C GLU A 158 -4.56 -8.56 22.55
N THR A 159 -3.65 -8.38 21.61
CA THR A 159 -2.68 -7.27 21.64
C THR A 159 -3.06 -6.30 20.54
N THR A 160 -3.07 -5.00 20.82
CA THR A 160 -3.44 -3.97 19.85
C THR A 160 -2.30 -2.98 19.70
N GLY A 161 -1.73 -2.91 18.50
CA GLY A 161 -0.84 -1.83 18.06
C GLY A 161 -1.64 -0.63 17.56
N LEU A 162 -1.16 0.58 17.82
CA LEU A 162 -1.78 1.83 17.39
C LEU A 162 -0.87 2.53 16.39
N TYR A 163 -1.40 2.80 15.21
CA TYR A 163 -0.69 3.47 14.13
C TYR A 163 -1.52 4.64 13.59
N ALA A 164 -0.86 5.64 13.06
CA ALA A 164 -1.55 6.68 12.31
C ALA A 164 -1.74 6.22 10.86
N GLY A 165 -2.89 6.57 10.30
CA GLY A 165 -3.16 6.46 8.88
C GLY A 165 -3.70 7.76 8.35
N VAL A 166 -3.52 8.02 7.06
CA VAL A 166 -4.04 9.21 6.36
C VAL A 166 -4.99 8.76 5.25
N ILE A 167 -6.20 9.31 5.23
CA ILE A 167 -7.15 9.08 4.14
C ILE A 167 -6.63 9.81 2.91
N ILE A 168 -6.24 9.07 1.87
CA ILE A 168 -5.69 9.62 0.63
C ILE A 168 -6.68 9.60 -0.55
N ALA A 169 -7.73 8.79 -0.45
CA ALA A 169 -8.76 8.74 -1.49
C ALA A 169 -10.12 8.31 -0.92
N LYS A 170 -11.17 8.82 -1.56
CA LYS A 170 -12.56 8.47 -1.27
C LYS A 170 -13.28 8.16 -2.57
N THR A 171 -13.82 6.96 -2.68
CA THR A 171 -14.66 6.53 -3.80
C THR A 171 -16.11 6.35 -3.34
N SER A 172 -17.00 5.98 -4.24
CA SER A 172 -18.38 5.64 -3.86
C SER A 172 -18.49 4.37 -3.00
N GLN A 173 -17.44 3.54 -2.96
CA GLN A 173 -17.47 2.22 -2.31
C GLN A 173 -16.52 2.10 -1.14
N GLU A 174 -15.39 2.81 -1.18
CA GLU A 174 -14.33 2.66 -0.19
C GLU A 174 -13.61 3.97 0.10
N LEU A 175 -13.11 4.08 1.32
CA LEU A 175 -12.09 5.03 1.74
C LEU A 175 -10.75 4.30 1.75
N LEU A 176 -9.69 4.95 1.25
CA LEU A 176 -8.34 4.41 1.25
C LEU A 176 -7.47 5.16 2.24
N VAL A 177 -6.88 4.41 3.13
CA VAL A 177 -6.02 4.89 4.21
C VAL A 177 -4.59 4.43 3.94
N LEU A 178 -3.67 5.38 3.80
CA LEU A 178 -2.23 5.15 3.76
C LEU A 178 -1.73 5.03 5.21
N THR A 179 -1.06 3.93 5.54
CA THR A 179 -0.55 3.65 6.89
C THR A 179 0.79 2.90 6.81
N PRO A 180 1.64 2.90 7.83
CA PRO A 180 2.84 2.06 7.85
C PRO A 180 2.51 0.57 7.63
N GLU A 181 3.39 -0.13 6.93
CA GLU A 181 3.28 -1.58 6.72
C GLU A 181 3.14 -2.34 8.04
N ALA A 182 3.83 -1.90 9.09
CA ALA A 182 3.77 -2.49 10.43
C ALA A 182 2.34 -2.56 11.01
N ALA A 183 1.45 -1.66 10.58
CA ALA A 183 0.04 -1.67 11.00
C ALA A 183 -0.75 -2.87 10.47
N VAL A 184 -0.26 -3.51 9.40
CA VAL A 184 -0.99 -4.59 8.70
C VAL A 184 -0.23 -5.92 8.67
N GLU A 185 1.10 -5.90 8.87
CA GLU A 185 1.97 -7.06 8.60
C GLU A 185 1.65 -8.28 9.45
N GLN A 186 1.33 -8.08 10.73
CA GLN A 186 1.04 -9.17 11.68
C GLN A 186 -0.39 -9.07 12.23
N ALA A 187 -1.26 -8.27 11.62
CA ALA A 187 -2.61 -8.06 12.08
C ALA A 187 -3.54 -9.21 11.67
N ASP A 188 -4.21 -9.85 12.62
CA ASP A 188 -5.31 -10.78 12.36
C ASP A 188 -6.58 -10.03 11.94
N SER A 189 -6.77 -8.83 12.47
CA SER A 189 -7.82 -7.91 12.05
C SER A 189 -7.39 -6.45 12.20
N ILE A 190 -7.94 -5.61 11.34
CA ILE A 190 -7.64 -4.17 11.32
C ILE A 190 -8.92 -3.42 11.66
N LYS A 191 -8.84 -2.52 12.62
CA LYS A 191 -9.93 -1.57 12.93
C LYS A 191 -9.43 -0.16 12.73
N VAL A 192 -10.28 0.73 12.25
CA VAL A 192 -9.94 2.12 12.03
C VAL A 192 -10.88 3.00 12.84
N THR A 193 -10.29 3.88 13.65
CA THR A 193 -11.02 4.87 14.44
C THR A 193 -10.87 6.24 13.81
N PHE A 194 -11.98 6.87 13.53
CA PHE A 194 -12.03 8.25 13.06
C PHE A 194 -11.98 9.24 14.22
N GLU A 195 -11.76 10.53 13.93
CA GLU A 195 -11.71 11.63 14.90
C GLU A 195 -12.94 11.67 15.85
N ASN A 196 -14.11 11.28 15.37
CA ASN A 196 -15.34 11.21 16.18
C ASN A 196 -15.41 9.99 17.12
N GLY A 197 -14.36 9.15 17.19
CA GLY A 197 -14.28 7.97 18.02
C GLY A 197 -15.00 6.73 17.47
N LYS A 198 -15.59 6.81 16.27
CA LYS A 198 -16.25 5.65 15.66
C LYS A 198 -15.24 4.68 15.09
N ASN A 199 -15.40 3.39 15.45
CA ASN A 199 -14.60 2.28 14.96
C ASN A 199 -15.29 1.58 13.78
N VAL A 200 -14.55 1.30 12.73
CA VAL A 200 -14.97 0.51 11.57
C VAL A 200 -13.92 -0.54 11.24
N ASN A 201 -14.32 -1.60 10.57
CA ASN A 201 -13.37 -2.60 10.10
C ASN A 201 -12.64 -2.11 8.86
N GLY A 202 -11.33 -2.32 8.84
CA GLY A 202 -10.46 -2.09 7.69
C GLY A 202 -9.97 -3.40 7.11
N HIS A 203 -9.63 -3.39 5.83
CA HIS A 203 -9.03 -4.53 5.13
C HIS A 203 -7.76 -4.07 4.43
N MET A 204 -6.66 -4.81 4.62
CA MET A 204 -5.44 -4.56 3.86
C MET A 204 -5.74 -4.79 2.37
N LYS A 205 -5.50 -3.77 1.54
CA LYS A 205 -5.67 -3.84 0.10
C LYS A 205 -4.38 -4.28 -0.58
N GLN A 206 -3.28 -3.62 -0.25
CA GLN A 206 -1.94 -3.94 -0.72
C GLN A 206 -0.89 -3.27 0.16
N LYS A 207 0.34 -3.79 0.16
CA LYS A 207 1.48 -3.23 0.88
C LYS A 207 2.73 -3.21 0.00
N ASP A 208 3.69 -2.37 0.36
CA ASP A 208 5.01 -2.29 -0.27
C ASP A 208 6.12 -2.25 0.79
N ALA A 209 6.92 -3.31 0.84
CA ALA A 209 7.99 -3.45 1.83
C ALA A 209 9.15 -2.46 1.64
N ILE A 210 9.29 -1.85 0.45
CA ILE A 210 10.38 -0.89 0.17
C ILE A 210 10.02 0.49 0.71
N SER A 211 8.82 0.98 0.41
CA SER A 211 8.30 2.22 1.00
C SER A 211 7.85 2.06 2.46
N ARG A 212 7.73 0.80 2.93
CA ARG A 212 7.18 0.43 4.24
C ARG A 212 5.79 0.98 4.49
N MET A 213 4.99 1.11 3.43
CA MET A 213 3.64 1.63 3.48
C MET A 213 2.63 0.60 2.99
N ALA A 214 1.42 0.71 3.49
CA ALA A 214 0.28 -0.13 3.10
C ALA A 214 -0.96 0.72 2.87
N ILE A 215 -1.87 0.21 2.05
CA ILE A 215 -3.22 0.75 1.89
C ILE A 215 -4.22 -0.15 2.59
N VAL A 216 -4.98 0.45 3.50
CA VAL A 216 -6.14 -0.14 4.15
C VAL A 216 -7.40 0.44 3.52
N SER A 217 -8.31 -0.42 3.07
CA SER A 217 -9.61 -0.02 2.57
C SER A 217 -10.68 -0.15 3.65
N ILE A 218 -11.60 0.81 3.68
CA ILE A 218 -12.78 0.84 4.56
C ILE A 218 -13.99 0.95 3.67
N SER A 219 -14.99 0.08 3.85
CA SER A 219 -16.26 0.17 3.11
C SER A 219 -17.01 1.45 3.49
N THR A 220 -17.43 2.24 2.50
CA THR A 220 -18.26 3.43 2.73
C THR A 220 -19.63 3.08 3.34
N GLY A 221 -20.09 1.84 3.15
CA GLY A 221 -21.31 1.34 3.77
C GLY A 221 -21.23 1.21 5.29
N ASP A 222 -20.02 1.11 5.86
CA ASP A 222 -19.78 0.98 7.30
C ASP A 222 -19.58 2.34 7.99
N VAL A 223 -19.51 3.42 7.21
CA VAL A 223 -19.33 4.80 7.68
C VAL A 223 -20.64 5.58 7.61
N ASP A 224 -20.93 6.38 8.63
CA ASP A 224 -22.14 7.19 8.64
C ASP A 224 -22.15 8.20 7.49
N SER A 225 -23.29 8.36 6.82
CA SER A 225 -23.44 9.27 5.67
C SER A 225 -23.12 10.74 5.99
N SER A 226 -23.33 11.18 7.23
CA SER A 226 -22.94 12.53 7.70
C SER A 226 -21.43 12.64 7.78
N GLN A 227 -20.78 11.68 8.43
CA GLN A 227 -19.32 11.62 8.55
C GLN A 227 -18.66 11.51 7.18
N LEU A 228 -19.20 10.63 6.32
CA LEU A 228 -18.66 10.44 4.96
C LEU A 228 -18.70 11.75 4.13
N ARG A 229 -19.70 12.62 4.34
CA ARG A 229 -19.75 13.92 3.65
C ARG A 229 -18.63 14.87 4.08
N ASP A 230 -18.33 14.87 5.38
CA ASP A 230 -17.38 15.80 6.00
C ASP A 230 -15.92 15.31 5.91
N LEU A 231 -15.71 14.02 5.57
CA LEU A 231 -14.39 13.46 5.34
C LEU A 231 -13.84 13.88 3.96
N GLU A 232 -12.75 14.64 3.99
CA GLU A 232 -11.98 15.00 2.81
C GLU A 232 -10.65 14.24 2.81
N PRO A 233 -10.27 13.56 1.71
CA PRO A 233 -8.94 12.98 1.58
C PRO A 233 -7.87 14.07 1.65
N MET A 234 -6.71 13.75 2.25
CA MET A 234 -5.55 14.64 2.24
C MET A 234 -5.03 14.80 0.82
N ALA A 235 -4.86 16.05 0.39
CA ALA A 235 -4.29 16.35 -0.92
C ALA A 235 -2.84 15.87 -0.99
N LEU A 236 -2.46 15.24 -2.12
CA LEU A 236 -1.10 14.81 -2.39
C LEU A 236 -0.33 15.95 -3.07
N GLY A 237 0.62 16.52 -2.34
CA GLY A 237 1.46 17.62 -2.81
C GLY A 237 2.57 17.17 -3.76
N ASN A 238 3.43 18.12 -4.13
CA ASN A 238 4.59 17.89 -5.00
C ASN A 238 5.89 18.02 -4.20
N SER A 239 6.52 16.88 -3.86
CA SER A 239 7.79 16.89 -3.13
C SER A 239 8.98 17.38 -3.95
N TYR A 240 8.86 17.48 -5.29
CA TYR A 240 9.93 18.05 -6.13
C TYR A 240 10.09 19.56 -5.92
N GLN A 241 9.03 20.24 -5.48
CA GLN A 241 9.06 21.67 -5.16
C GLN A 241 9.62 21.97 -3.78
N VAL A 242 9.68 20.99 -2.89
CA VAL A 242 10.21 21.16 -1.53
C VAL A 242 11.71 21.45 -1.57
N ARG A 243 12.13 22.51 -0.88
CA ARG A 243 13.49 23.02 -0.86
C ARG A 243 14.05 23.04 0.56
N GLN A 244 15.36 23.09 0.65
CA GLN A 244 16.04 23.32 1.93
C GLN A 244 15.62 24.67 2.53
N GLY A 245 15.24 24.65 3.80
CA GLY A 245 14.75 25.81 4.53
C GLY A 245 13.20 25.95 4.52
N ASP A 246 12.48 25.13 3.75
CA ASP A 246 11.03 25.13 3.78
C ASP A 246 10.51 24.63 5.12
N LEU A 247 9.41 25.23 5.59
CA LEU A 247 8.71 24.80 6.78
C LEU A 247 7.78 23.62 6.45
N LEU A 248 7.87 22.58 7.24
CA LEU A 248 6.95 21.43 7.21
C LEU A 248 6.19 21.32 8.53
N ALA A 249 4.99 20.72 8.45
CA ALA A 249 4.31 20.21 9.63
C ALA A 249 4.25 18.68 9.55
N ALA A 250 4.48 18.03 10.69
CA ALA A 250 4.31 16.60 10.84
C ALA A 250 2.97 16.31 11.50
N VAL A 251 2.16 15.48 10.87
CA VAL A 251 0.85 15.02 11.34
C VAL A 251 0.85 13.50 11.47
N GLY A 252 -0.16 12.94 12.08
CA GLY A 252 -0.22 11.51 12.35
C GLY A 252 0.30 11.20 13.73
N SER A 253 1.50 10.63 13.86
CA SER A 253 2.05 10.21 15.15
C SER A 253 3.51 10.66 15.38
N PRO A 254 3.89 11.93 15.12
CA PRO A 254 5.27 12.37 15.31
C PRO A 254 5.78 12.19 16.74
N ALA A 255 4.95 12.40 17.72
CA ALA A 255 5.29 12.19 19.14
C ALA A 255 5.02 10.77 19.65
N GLY A 256 4.76 9.80 18.77
CA GLY A 256 4.37 8.44 19.17
C GLY A 256 2.91 8.30 19.60
N VAL A 257 2.12 9.36 19.48
CA VAL A 257 0.69 9.38 19.78
C VAL A 257 -0.05 9.90 18.56
N VAL A 258 -1.07 9.17 18.10
CA VAL A 258 -1.87 9.58 16.93
C VAL A 258 -2.59 10.89 17.22
N HIS A 259 -2.73 11.74 16.21
CA HIS A 259 -3.20 13.14 16.29
C HIS A 259 -2.22 14.08 17.00
N SER A 260 -0.95 13.68 17.17
CA SER A 260 0.09 14.64 17.56
C SER A 260 0.56 15.45 16.35
N LEU A 261 1.12 16.62 16.64
CA LEU A 261 1.52 17.60 15.65
C LEU A 261 2.90 18.15 16.03
N ASP A 262 3.78 18.29 15.05
CA ASP A 262 5.08 18.93 15.20
C ASP A 262 5.39 19.81 14.00
N TYR A 263 6.35 20.72 14.12
CA TYR A 263 6.80 21.63 13.06
C TYR A 263 8.31 21.68 13.00
N GLY A 264 8.85 21.77 11.81
CA GLY A 264 10.27 21.94 11.61
C GLY A 264 10.59 22.32 10.19
N PHE A 265 11.89 22.34 9.89
CA PHE A 265 12.39 22.79 8.60
C PHE A 265 13.06 21.67 7.84
N VAL A 266 13.05 21.77 6.53
CA VAL A 266 13.85 20.91 5.67
C VAL A 266 15.33 21.30 5.81
N SER A 267 16.10 20.44 6.46
CA SER A 267 17.53 20.66 6.69
C SER A 267 18.36 20.39 5.45
N TYR A 268 17.98 19.37 4.67
CA TYR A 268 18.70 18.95 3.46
C TYR A 268 17.80 18.19 2.49
N VAL A 269 18.13 18.22 1.20
CA VAL A 269 17.40 17.51 0.13
C VAL A 269 18.38 16.70 -0.70
N VAL A 270 18.20 15.38 -0.75
CA VAL A 270 18.86 14.48 -1.71
C VAL A 270 17.90 14.27 -2.88
N LYS A 271 18.28 14.80 -4.04
CA LYS A 271 17.41 14.77 -5.24
C LYS A 271 17.21 13.38 -5.82
N SER A 272 18.18 12.48 -5.61
CA SER A 272 18.18 11.13 -6.18
C SER A 272 18.95 10.20 -5.25
N SER A 273 18.23 9.44 -4.44
CA SER A 273 18.77 8.40 -3.56
C SER A 273 18.48 7.04 -4.17
N PRO A 274 19.49 6.18 -4.36
CA PRO A 274 19.28 4.86 -4.93
C PRO A 274 18.52 3.95 -3.94
N MET A 275 17.41 3.40 -4.41
CA MET A 275 16.59 2.40 -3.71
C MET A 275 16.44 1.17 -4.58
N VAL A 276 15.79 0.13 -4.07
CA VAL A 276 15.52 -1.06 -4.85
C VAL A 276 14.56 -0.75 -6.00
N ASP A 277 15.02 -0.96 -7.23
CA ASP A 277 14.31 -0.76 -8.49
C ASP A 277 13.87 0.69 -8.77
N GLN A 278 14.36 1.66 -8.01
CA GLN A 278 14.03 3.07 -8.24
C GLN A 278 15.08 4.02 -7.65
N HIS A 279 15.01 5.26 -8.07
CA HIS A 279 15.57 6.39 -7.33
C HIS A 279 14.43 7.17 -6.69
N CYS A 280 14.66 7.70 -5.51
CA CYS A 280 13.68 8.54 -4.84
C CYS A 280 14.33 9.80 -4.27
N ARG A 281 13.53 10.85 -4.16
CA ARG A 281 13.90 12.07 -3.46
C ARG A 281 13.80 11.84 -1.95
N MET A 282 14.87 12.14 -1.23
CA MET A 282 14.90 12.08 0.22
C MET A 282 14.99 13.51 0.78
N LEU A 283 14.12 13.79 1.74
CA LEU A 283 14.14 15.03 2.51
C LEU A 283 14.64 14.71 3.91
N TYR A 284 15.41 15.60 4.47
CA TYR A 284 15.90 15.52 5.85
C TYR A 284 15.34 16.72 6.61
N SER A 285 14.71 16.48 7.76
CA SER A 285 14.09 17.51 8.59
C SER A 285 14.59 17.43 10.02
N ASP A 286 14.60 18.56 10.71
CA ASP A 286 14.87 18.66 12.15
C ASP A 286 13.67 18.23 13.04
N ILE A 287 12.54 17.86 12.43
CA ILE A 287 11.41 17.24 13.15
C ILE A 287 11.85 15.86 13.64
N LEU A 288 11.83 15.64 14.94
CA LEU A 288 12.06 14.31 15.51
C LEU A 288 10.75 13.51 15.45
N ALA A 289 10.62 12.65 14.42
CA ALA A 289 9.39 11.96 14.13
C ALA A 289 9.47 10.46 14.46
N ASN A 290 8.39 9.92 15.03
CA ASN A 290 8.22 8.47 15.16
C ASN A 290 7.74 7.88 13.83
N ALA A 291 8.68 7.35 13.06
CA ALA A 291 8.39 6.75 11.74
C ALA A 291 7.62 5.44 11.84
N GLU A 292 7.81 4.64 12.90
CA GLU A 292 7.16 3.33 13.05
C GLU A 292 5.66 3.45 13.28
N CYS A 293 5.22 4.49 14.01
CA CYS A 293 3.81 4.71 14.30
C CYS A 293 3.06 5.49 13.20
N GLY A 294 3.74 5.94 12.16
CA GLY A 294 3.16 6.68 11.04
C GLY A 294 3.22 8.19 11.26
N THR A 295 4.23 8.82 10.67
CA THR A 295 4.38 10.28 10.63
C THR A 295 4.39 10.75 9.19
N PHE A 296 3.48 11.66 8.89
CA PHE A 296 3.26 12.21 7.56
C PHE A 296 3.62 13.69 7.55
N LEU A 297 4.32 14.14 6.51
CA LEU A 297 4.81 15.51 6.40
C LEU A 297 3.96 16.27 5.38
N ILE A 298 3.47 17.43 5.79
CA ILE A 298 2.68 18.34 4.94
C ILE A 298 3.41 19.67 4.75
N ASN A 299 3.18 20.28 3.58
CA ASN A 299 3.65 21.64 3.29
C ASN A 299 2.74 22.69 3.95
N THR A 300 3.05 23.97 3.74
CA THR A 300 2.27 25.11 4.26
C THR A 300 0.85 25.22 3.68
N ASP A 301 0.58 24.55 2.55
CA ASP A 301 -0.75 24.47 1.95
C ASP A 301 -1.61 23.34 2.54
N GLY A 302 -0.99 22.47 3.36
CA GLY A 302 -1.65 21.31 3.99
C GLY A 302 -1.64 20.06 3.11
N GLU A 303 -0.79 20.01 2.08
CA GLU A 303 -0.67 18.87 1.18
C GLU A 303 0.42 17.91 1.64
N LEU A 304 0.17 16.62 1.51
CA LEU A 304 1.12 15.55 1.86
C LEU A 304 2.32 15.57 0.91
N VAL A 305 3.52 15.84 1.44
CA VAL A 305 4.76 15.86 0.66
C VAL A 305 5.67 14.67 0.93
N GLY A 306 5.37 13.87 1.95
CA GLY A 306 6.14 12.67 2.26
C GLY A 306 5.77 12.04 3.59
N TRP A 307 6.50 11.00 3.95
CA TRP A 307 6.37 10.32 5.24
C TRP A 307 7.73 9.97 5.81
N ALA A 308 7.81 9.96 7.14
CA ALA A 308 9.04 9.64 7.87
C ALA A 308 9.44 8.17 7.65
N GLN A 309 10.72 7.95 7.44
CA GLN A 309 11.32 6.62 7.29
C GLN A 309 11.90 6.12 8.60
N VAL A 310 11.76 4.83 8.82
CA VAL A 310 12.57 4.12 9.82
C VAL A 310 13.98 3.95 9.26
N PRO A 311 15.02 4.51 9.87
CA PRO A 311 16.38 4.36 9.39
C PRO A 311 16.77 2.89 9.22
N ALA A 312 17.43 2.55 8.11
CA ALA A 312 17.85 1.18 7.83
C ALA A 312 18.95 0.71 8.78
N ASP A 313 19.75 1.62 9.32
CA ASP A 313 20.85 1.33 10.22
C ASP A 313 20.44 1.54 11.68
N ASN A 314 20.27 0.43 12.40
CA ASN A 314 20.23 0.40 13.85
C ASN A 314 21.62 0.70 14.47
N SER A 315 22.36 1.64 13.92
CA SER A 315 23.74 1.94 14.38
C SER A 315 23.80 2.58 15.79
N GLY A 316 22.66 2.71 16.47
CA GLY A 316 22.60 3.22 17.84
C GLY A 316 23.00 4.70 17.98
N THR A 317 23.28 5.37 16.88
CA THR A 317 23.48 6.82 16.85
C THR A 317 22.12 7.45 16.62
N GLU A 318 21.57 8.09 17.65
CA GLU A 318 20.37 8.90 17.50
C GLU A 318 20.62 9.94 16.39
N SER A 319 19.98 9.73 15.24
CA SER A 319 20.01 10.71 14.16
C SER A 319 19.28 11.96 14.67
N GLN A 320 19.93 13.13 14.56
CA GLN A 320 19.29 14.39 14.92
C GLN A 320 18.33 14.91 13.85
N VAL A 321 18.16 14.15 12.78
CA VAL A 321 17.29 14.49 11.65
C VAL A 321 16.44 13.29 11.27
N THR A 322 15.21 13.56 10.86
CA THR A 322 14.30 12.54 10.32
C THR A 322 14.50 12.44 8.81
N GLU A 323 14.64 11.22 8.33
CA GLU A 323 14.62 10.89 6.90
C GLU A 323 13.16 10.79 6.43
N ILE A 324 12.86 11.40 5.28
CA ILE A 324 11.51 11.49 4.72
C ILE A 324 11.56 11.05 3.27
N PHE A 325 10.73 10.09 2.90
CA PHE A 325 10.48 9.80 1.49
C PHE A 325 9.59 10.86 0.86
N GLY A 326 10.08 11.50 -0.20
CA GLY A 326 9.29 12.44 -0.99
C GLY A 326 8.19 11.71 -1.76
N ILE A 327 6.95 12.19 -1.64
CA ILE A 327 5.76 11.50 -2.18
C ILE A 327 5.76 11.39 -3.70
N SER A 328 6.37 12.35 -4.43
CA SER A 328 6.28 12.45 -5.89
C SER A 328 6.79 11.20 -6.61
N ASP A 329 7.88 10.60 -6.12
CA ASP A 329 8.45 9.36 -6.67
C ASP A 329 7.57 8.12 -6.38
N TYR A 330 6.72 8.20 -5.37
CA TYR A 330 5.85 7.11 -4.92
C TYR A 330 4.42 7.21 -5.43
N LYS A 331 4.00 8.30 -6.10
CA LYS A 331 2.62 8.47 -6.60
C LYS A 331 2.17 7.30 -7.49
N GLY A 332 3.03 6.82 -8.38
CA GLY A 332 2.73 5.64 -9.21
C GLY A 332 2.62 4.34 -8.43
N ILE A 333 3.39 4.18 -7.36
CA ILE A 333 3.33 3.04 -6.44
C ILE A 333 2.04 3.13 -5.60
N LEU A 334 1.72 4.31 -5.05
CA LEU A 334 0.49 4.54 -4.29
C LEU A 334 -0.75 4.28 -5.14
N GLU A 335 -0.73 4.64 -6.44
CA GLU A 335 -1.81 4.32 -7.37
C GLU A 335 -2.00 2.79 -7.53
N LYS A 336 -0.90 2.04 -7.73
CA LYS A 336 -0.96 0.56 -7.80
C LYS A 336 -1.47 -0.04 -6.49
N LEU A 337 -0.94 0.39 -5.33
CA LEU A 337 -1.40 -0.06 -4.01
C LEU A 337 -2.89 0.24 -3.80
N SER A 338 -3.33 1.45 -4.18
CA SER A 338 -4.71 1.90 -4.07
C SER A 338 -5.68 1.07 -4.94
N ASN A 339 -5.18 0.53 -6.04
CA ASN A 339 -5.96 -0.35 -6.93
C ASN A 339 -5.76 -1.86 -6.62
N GLY A 340 -5.04 -2.20 -5.53
CA GLY A 340 -4.78 -3.60 -5.15
C GLY A 340 -3.87 -4.33 -6.14
N GLN A 341 -3.06 -3.61 -6.91
CA GLN A 341 -2.18 -4.18 -7.91
C GLN A 341 -0.81 -4.51 -7.30
N ALA A 342 -0.25 -5.65 -7.69
CA ALA A 342 1.11 -6.00 -7.31
C ALA A 342 2.11 -5.07 -8.01
N ILE A 343 3.16 -4.68 -7.29
CA ILE A 343 4.21 -3.82 -7.82
C ILE A 343 5.31 -4.72 -8.39
N PRO A 344 5.62 -4.61 -9.71
CA PRO A 344 6.69 -5.41 -10.31
C PRO A 344 8.05 -5.07 -9.69
N CYS A 345 8.89 -6.09 -9.55
CA CYS A 345 10.20 -6.00 -8.92
C CYS A 345 11.21 -6.87 -9.67
N ILE A 346 12.36 -6.31 -9.99
CA ILE A 346 13.54 -7.05 -10.48
C ILE A 346 14.55 -7.23 -9.34
N GLY A 347 14.64 -6.27 -8.44
CA GLY A 347 15.42 -6.37 -7.20
C GLY A 347 16.87 -5.93 -7.36
N ILE A 348 17.12 -4.82 -8.02
CA ILE A 348 18.45 -4.20 -8.07
C ILE A 348 18.46 -2.82 -7.39
N VAL A 349 19.58 -2.49 -6.79
CA VAL A 349 19.92 -1.10 -6.48
C VAL A 349 20.83 -0.62 -7.62
N GLY A 350 20.33 0.27 -8.46
CA GLY A 350 21.00 0.73 -9.66
C GLY A 350 21.49 2.16 -9.53
N GLN A 351 22.46 2.53 -10.38
CA GLN A 351 22.93 3.89 -10.56
C GLN A 351 23.22 4.13 -12.04
N GLU A 352 22.91 5.31 -12.54
CA GLU A 352 23.25 5.65 -13.93
C GLU A 352 24.77 5.69 -14.15
N VAL A 353 25.23 5.15 -15.27
CA VAL A 353 26.60 5.37 -15.75
C VAL A 353 26.67 6.79 -16.28
N THR A 354 27.51 7.62 -15.67
CA THR A 354 27.65 9.03 -16.03
C THR A 354 28.36 9.20 -17.38
N ASP A 355 28.13 10.35 -18.06
CA ASP A 355 28.78 10.66 -19.34
C ASP A 355 30.32 10.60 -19.24
N VAL A 356 30.88 10.99 -18.09
CA VAL A 356 32.33 10.91 -17.82
C VAL A 356 32.79 9.46 -17.79
N GLN A 357 32.02 8.56 -17.19
CA GLN A 357 32.34 7.14 -17.16
C GLN A 357 32.19 6.50 -18.55
N VAL A 358 31.18 6.89 -19.33
CA VAL A 358 31.01 6.45 -20.72
C VAL A 358 32.20 6.90 -21.56
N ALA A 359 32.65 8.17 -21.43
CA ALA A 359 33.84 8.67 -22.10
C ALA A 359 35.13 7.92 -21.71
N ASN A 360 35.16 7.31 -20.53
CA ASN A 360 36.26 6.46 -20.05
C ASN A 360 36.09 4.97 -20.43
N GLY A 361 35.12 4.64 -21.29
CA GLY A 361 34.93 3.30 -21.88
C GLY A 361 33.98 2.38 -21.12
N LEU A 362 33.20 2.88 -20.17
CA LEU A 362 32.12 2.09 -19.57
C LEU A 362 30.92 2.06 -20.54
N PRO A 363 30.23 0.91 -20.67
CA PRO A 363 28.96 0.86 -21.39
C PRO A 363 27.92 1.82 -20.80
N GLU A 364 27.16 2.49 -21.65
CA GLU A 364 26.02 3.29 -21.25
C GLU A 364 24.93 2.38 -20.66
N GLY A 365 24.34 2.76 -19.52
CA GLY A 365 23.30 1.94 -18.90
C GLY A 365 23.13 2.17 -17.39
N VAL A 366 22.50 1.21 -16.73
CA VAL A 366 22.28 1.20 -15.27
C VAL A 366 23.26 0.23 -14.61
N TYR A 367 24.23 0.77 -13.88
CA TYR A 367 25.19 0.02 -13.09
C TYR A 367 24.51 -0.61 -11.88
N VAL A 368 24.65 -1.90 -11.70
CA VAL A 368 24.11 -2.66 -10.56
C VAL A 368 25.06 -2.47 -9.35
N VAL A 369 24.67 -1.61 -8.45
CA VAL A 369 25.38 -1.42 -7.16
C VAL A 369 25.16 -2.65 -6.27
N ASN A 370 23.91 -3.12 -6.23
CA ASN A 370 23.54 -4.32 -5.47
C ASN A 370 22.41 -5.09 -6.16
N ALA A 371 22.64 -6.36 -6.44
CA ALA A 371 21.61 -7.32 -6.78
C ALA A 371 21.10 -7.93 -5.47
N VAL A 372 19.87 -7.57 -5.07
CA VAL A 372 19.31 -7.94 -3.77
C VAL A 372 19.10 -9.44 -3.68
N THR A 373 19.66 -10.07 -2.65
CA THR A 373 19.58 -11.51 -2.41
C THR A 373 18.12 -11.99 -2.44
N GLU A 374 17.88 -13.16 -3.04
CA GLU A 374 16.57 -13.80 -3.19
C GLU A 374 15.58 -13.04 -4.10
N LYS A 375 15.95 -11.88 -4.67
CA LYS A 375 15.15 -11.19 -5.66
C LYS A 375 15.43 -11.71 -7.10
N PRO A 376 14.54 -11.41 -8.06
CA PRO A 376 14.61 -11.93 -9.44
C PRO A 376 15.94 -11.77 -10.14
N ALA A 377 16.57 -10.59 -10.08
CA ALA A 377 17.85 -10.34 -10.72
C ALA A 377 18.96 -11.26 -10.16
N TYR A 378 19.05 -11.33 -8.84
CA TYR A 378 20.00 -12.20 -8.16
C TYR A 378 19.80 -13.68 -8.53
N ASN A 379 18.53 -14.14 -8.53
CA ASN A 379 18.19 -15.53 -8.86
C ASN A 379 18.48 -15.87 -10.33
N ALA A 380 18.39 -14.91 -11.23
CA ALA A 380 18.76 -15.06 -12.64
C ALA A 380 20.28 -15.08 -12.88
N GLY A 381 21.10 -14.68 -11.89
CA GLY A 381 22.57 -14.66 -11.99
C GLY A 381 23.17 -13.30 -12.35
N ILE A 382 22.38 -12.24 -12.26
CA ILE A 382 22.86 -10.85 -12.34
C ILE A 382 23.64 -10.54 -11.06
N GLN A 383 24.76 -9.83 -11.20
CA GLN A 383 25.73 -9.60 -10.12
C GLN A 383 25.99 -8.10 -9.93
N ASN A 384 26.48 -7.76 -8.74
CA ASN A 384 27.02 -6.44 -8.48
C ASN A 384 28.16 -6.14 -9.47
N GLY A 385 28.14 -4.95 -10.08
CA GLY A 385 29.08 -4.56 -11.11
C GLY A 385 28.64 -4.81 -12.55
N ASP A 386 27.52 -5.50 -12.77
CA ASP A 386 26.89 -5.58 -14.10
C ASP A 386 26.29 -4.23 -14.48
N ILE A 387 26.22 -3.96 -15.78
CA ILE A 387 25.54 -2.77 -16.31
C ILE A 387 24.38 -3.22 -17.17
N PHE A 388 23.14 -2.91 -16.77
CA PHE A 388 21.95 -3.12 -17.60
C PHE A 388 22.01 -2.23 -18.82
N THR A 389 22.03 -2.83 -19.99
CA THR A 389 22.05 -2.13 -21.28
C THR A 389 20.73 -2.22 -22.02
N HIS A 390 20.04 -3.38 -21.96
CA HIS A 390 18.75 -3.58 -22.62
C HIS A 390 17.79 -4.40 -21.74
N ILE A 391 16.50 -4.10 -21.91
CA ILE A 391 15.39 -4.91 -21.38
C ILE A 391 14.42 -5.18 -22.53
N ASN A 392 14.15 -6.46 -22.83
CA ASN A 392 13.35 -6.91 -23.96
C ASN A 392 13.79 -6.27 -25.29
N GLY A 393 15.08 -6.13 -25.52
CA GLY A 393 15.69 -5.52 -26.69
C GLY A 393 15.61 -3.99 -26.76
N ASN A 394 14.96 -3.34 -25.78
CA ASN A 394 14.94 -1.88 -25.70
C ASN A 394 16.12 -1.37 -24.87
N PRO A 395 16.85 -0.36 -25.33
CA PRO A 395 17.98 0.19 -24.57
C PRO A 395 17.50 0.83 -23.26
N VAL A 396 18.30 0.68 -22.20
CA VAL A 396 18.10 1.28 -20.88
C VAL A 396 19.35 2.07 -20.55
N ARG A 397 19.28 3.39 -20.64
CA ARG A 397 20.42 4.30 -20.46
C ARG A 397 20.40 5.01 -19.11
N SER A 398 19.21 5.08 -18.50
CA SER A 398 18.99 5.82 -17.25
C SER A 398 18.10 5.04 -16.29
N MET A 399 18.14 5.41 -15.01
CA MET A 399 17.21 4.88 -14.02
C MET A 399 15.76 5.22 -14.35
N LYS A 400 15.51 6.37 -14.97
CA LYS A 400 14.17 6.76 -15.45
C LYS A 400 13.65 5.81 -16.53
N GLU A 401 14.49 5.43 -17.51
CA GLU A 401 14.12 4.46 -18.54
C GLU A 401 13.93 3.06 -17.95
N TYR A 402 14.78 2.66 -16.98
CA TYR A 402 14.63 1.41 -16.24
C TYR A 402 13.28 1.34 -15.51
N GLN A 403 12.94 2.37 -14.73
CA GLN A 403 11.67 2.46 -14.02
C GLN A 403 10.48 2.45 -14.99
N ALA A 404 10.55 3.22 -16.07
CA ALA A 404 9.50 3.25 -17.09
C ALA A 404 9.31 1.90 -17.80
N ALA A 405 10.39 1.11 -17.95
CA ALA A 405 10.31 -0.25 -18.45
C ALA A 405 9.65 -1.18 -17.43
N LEU A 406 10.08 -1.10 -16.15
CA LEU A 406 9.54 -1.90 -15.05
C LEU A 406 8.05 -1.64 -14.80
N ASP A 407 7.62 -0.38 -14.89
CA ASP A 407 6.21 0.02 -14.71
C ASP A 407 5.23 -0.63 -15.71
N LYS A 408 5.74 -1.02 -16.88
CA LYS A 408 4.95 -1.69 -17.94
C LYS A 408 4.89 -3.21 -17.78
N MET A 409 5.65 -3.77 -16.86
CA MET A 409 5.74 -5.22 -16.64
C MET A 409 4.66 -5.70 -15.68
N THR A 410 4.38 -7.00 -15.77
CA THR A 410 3.49 -7.71 -14.83
C THR A 410 4.28 -8.71 -14.02
N CYS A 411 3.91 -8.89 -12.74
CA CYS A 411 4.51 -9.92 -11.91
C CYS A 411 4.31 -11.31 -12.52
N GLY A 412 5.35 -12.13 -12.52
CA GLY A 412 5.38 -13.44 -13.16
C GLY A 412 5.77 -13.43 -14.66
N GLN A 413 5.86 -12.27 -15.30
CA GLN A 413 6.35 -12.15 -16.68
C GLN A 413 7.83 -12.49 -16.76
N ILE A 414 8.23 -13.25 -17.79
CA ILE A 414 9.65 -13.46 -18.11
C ILE A 414 10.08 -12.33 -19.03
N ILE A 415 11.20 -11.70 -18.71
CA ILE A 415 11.81 -10.62 -19.48
C ILE A 415 13.24 -11.01 -19.86
N HIS A 416 13.70 -10.58 -21.03
CA HIS A 416 15.07 -10.75 -21.49
C HIS A 416 15.88 -9.51 -21.11
N VAL A 417 16.92 -9.69 -20.32
CA VAL A 417 17.80 -8.64 -19.84
C VAL A 417 19.18 -8.84 -20.43
N THR A 418 19.73 -7.82 -21.08
CA THR A 418 21.12 -7.80 -21.52
C THR A 418 21.91 -6.93 -20.56
N VAL A 419 22.99 -7.50 -20.01
CA VAL A 419 23.94 -6.75 -19.18
C VAL A 419 25.34 -6.80 -19.76
N ALA A 420 26.10 -5.74 -19.56
CA ALA A 420 27.52 -5.73 -19.79
C ALA A 420 28.27 -6.06 -18.49
N ARG A 421 28.99 -7.16 -18.47
CA ARG A 421 29.81 -7.62 -17.33
C ARG A 421 31.27 -7.33 -17.57
N ASN A 422 31.93 -6.75 -16.59
CA ASN A 422 33.37 -6.46 -16.68
C ASN A 422 34.18 -7.77 -16.69
N GLY A 423 34.89 -8.02 -17.80
CA GLY A 423 35.91 -9.08 -17.92
C GLY A 423 37.29 -8.56 -17.51
N ARG A 424 38.36 -9.28 -17.91
CA ARG A 424 39.72 -8.86 -17.59
C ARG A 424 40.15 -7.60 -18.34
N ASP A 425 39.74 -7.46 -19.61
CA ASP A 425 40.19 -6.38 -20.48
C ASP A 425 39.04 -5.62 -21.15
N THR A 426 37.85 -6.19 -21.23
CA THR A 426 36.69 -5.63 -21.93
C THR A 426 35.38 -6.04 -21.25
N TYR A 427 34.34 -5.24 -21.48
CA TYR A 427 32.97 -5.62 -21.11
C TYR A 427 32.45 -6.68 -22.09
N THR A 428 31.78 -7.71 -21.57
CA THR A 428 31.13 -8.77 -22.34
C THR A 428 29.64 -8.69 -22.12
N GLU A 429 28.87 -8.72 -23.21
CA GLU A 429 27.41 -8.79 -23.11
C GLU A 429 26.97 -10.21 -22.70
N LEU A 430 26.08 -10.26 -21.72
CA LEU A 430 25.44 -11.47 -21.22
C LEU A 430 23.93 -11.26 -21.23
N GLU A 431 23.21 -12.31 -21.61
CA GLU A 431 21.74 -12.29 -21.62
C GLU A 431 21.19 -13.18 -20.50
N PHE A 432 20.15 -12.68 -19.83
CA PHE A 432 19.49 -13.37 -18.74
C PHE A 432 17.96 -13.33 -18.93
N ASP A 433 17.31 -14.44 -18.65
CA ASP A 433 15.87 -14.52 -18.52
C ASP A 433 15.50 -14.28 -17.04
N VAL A 434 14.83 -13.17 -16.78
CA VAL A 434 14.45 -12.77 -15.44
C VAL A 434 12.93 -12.87 -15.29
N THR A 435 12.46 -13.65 -14.33
CA THR A 435 11.04 -13.69 -13.99
C THR A 435 10.73 -12.53 -13.04
N VAL A 436 9.93 -11.56 -13.48
CA VAL A 436 9.55 -10.38 -12.69
C VAL A 436 8.82 -10.82 -11.43
N GLY A 437 9.34 -10.43 -10.27
CA GLY A 437 8.72 -10.67 -8.98
C GLY A 437 7.74 -9.56 -8.58
N SER A 438 7.34 -9.60 -7.31
CA SER A 438 6.60 -8.50 -6.66
C SER A 438 7.41 -7.97 -5.46
N ARG A 439 7.20 -6.70 -5.14
CA ARG A 439 7.75 -6.09 -3.93
C ARG A 439 7.12 -6.66 -2.68
#